data_35eff0b3efd48fd74fb87ca60654691c
#
_entry.id   35eff0b3efd48fd74fb87ca60654691c
#
_cell.length_a   1.000
_cell.length_b   1.000
_cell.length_c   1.000
_cell.angle_alpha   90.00
_cell.angle_beta   90.00
_cell.angle_gamma   90.00
#
_symmetry.space_group_name_H-M   'P 1'
#
loop_
_entity.id
_entity.type
_entity.pdbx_description
1 polymer ?
#
loop_
_entity_poly.entity_id
_entity_poly.type
_entity_poly.pdbx_seq_one_letter_code
_entity_poly.pdbx_strand_id
1 'polypeptide(L)'
;MIVVTGAAGFIGSNIIRGLNKLGITDILAVDDLTDGKKYRNLAVVHYRDYLDYQDFLALILSGHEFETDITAFFHQGACSDTMEWNGQYMMKNNYDYSKALLHYCLDRKIQFIYASSAAVYGAKNNFDDRDPNQLPLNVYGYSKWQFDEYVQPYLKDAQSQIVGLRYFNVYGPHENHKGKMASVAFHLMNQLENTDTVKLFAAYGGYADGAHERDFILVDDVVRVNLWFYQNAVKKGIF
;
A
#
# COMPACT_ATOMS: atom_id res chain seq x y z
N MET A 1 -13.56 -12.24 -9.55
CA MET A 1 -12.12 -12.23 -9.23
C MET A 1 -11.74 -10.95 -8.49
N ILE A 2 -10.81 -11.01 -7.55
CA ILE A 2 -10.22 -9.83 -6.88
C ILE A 2 -8.79 -9.64 -7.40
N VAL A 3 -8.37 -8.41 -7.63
CA VAL A 3 -6.97 -8.08 -7.97
C VAL A 3 -6.27 -7.50 -6.75
N VAL A 4 -5.09 -8.01 -6.41
CA VAL A 4 -4.23 -7.46 -5.37
C VAL A 4 -2.89 -7.09 -6.02
N THR A 5 -2.59 -5.79 -6.15
CA THR A 5 -1.27 -5.34 -6.59
C THR A 5 -0.35 -5.12 -5.40
N GLY A 6 0.95 -5.29 -5.57
CA GLY A 6 1.88 -5.39 -4.44
C GLY A 6 1.66 -6.68 -3.64
N ALA A 7 1.16 -7.72 -4.30
CA ALA A 7 0.70 -8.96 -3.70
C ALA A 7 1.78 -9.73 -2.96
N ALA A 8 3.01 -9.72 -3.44
CA ALA A 8 4.18 -10.33 -2.80
C ALA A 8 4.80 -9.43 -1.72
N GLY A 9 4.34 -8.18 -1.62
CA GLY A 9 4.78 -7.22 -0.62
C GLY A 9 4.22 -7.52 0.78
N PHE A 10 4.63 -6.69 1.74
CA PHE A 10 4.24 -6.81 3.14
C PHE A 10 2.72 -6.72 3.33
N ILE A 11 2.09 -5.60 2.92
CA ILE A 11 0.65 -5.38 3.14
C ILE A 11 -0.18 -6.24 2.19
N GLY A 12 0.18 -6.30 0.89
CA GLY A 12 -0.60 -7.03 -0.11
C GLY A 12 -0.74 -8.52 0.21
N SER A 13 0.33 -9.20 0.63
CA SER A 13 0.27 -10.61 1.02
C SER A 13 -0.59 -10.84 2.27
N ASN A 14 -0.58 -9.91 3.22
CA ASN A 14 -1.46 -9.97 4.39
C ASN A 14 -2.93 -9.72 4.03
N ILE A 15 -3.22 -8.88 3.03
CA ILE A 15 -4.59 -8.72 2.49
C ILE A 15 -5.05 -10.03 1.85
N ILE A 16 -4.21 -10.69 1.03
CA ILE A 16 -4.55 -12.01 0.47
C ILE A 16 -4.82 -13.01 1.59
N ARG A 17 -3.96 -13.06 2.62
CA ARG A 17 -4.18 -13.91 3.81
C ARG A 17 -5.53 -13.61 4.48
N GLY A 18 -5.90 -12.33 4.59
CA GLY A 18 -7.19 -11.92 5.12
C GLY A 18 -8.38 -12.37 4.25
N LEU A 19 -8.27 -12.23 2.93
CA LEU A 19 -9.27 -12.72 1.97
C LEU A 19 -9.40 -14.25 2.04
N ASN A 20 -8.28 -14.97 2.17
CA ASN A 20 -8.31 -16.43 2.32
C ASN A 20 -9.03 -16.88 3.60
N LYS A 21 -8.90 -16.14 4.72
CA LYS A 21 -9.68 -16.40 5.94
C LYS A 21 -11.19 -16.25 5.73
N LEU A 22 -11.62 -15.45 4.73
CA LEU A 22 -13.02 -15.32 4.31
C LEU A 22 -13.43 -16.36 3.25
N GLY A 23 -12.54 -17.32 2.91
CA GLY A 23 -12.79 -18.34 1.88
C GLY A 23 -12.60 -17.83 0.44
N ILE A 24 -12.06 -16.62 0.25
CA ILE A 24 -11.86 -16.02 -1.07
C ILE A 24 -10.45 -16.38 -1.56
N THR A 25 -10.38 -17.16 -2.65
CA THR A 25 -9.14 -17.61 -3.31
C THR A 25 -9.09 -17.23 -4.79
N ASP A 26 -10.20 -16.73 -5.34
CA ASP A 26 -10.28 -16.21 -6.71
C ASP A 26 -9.60 -14.83 -6.78
N ILE A 27 -8.28 -14.84 -6.69
CA ILE A 27 -7.43 -13.65 -6.58
C ILE A 27 -6.38 -13.69 -7.69
N LEU A 28 -6.22 -12.57 -8.39
CA LEU A 28 -5.07 -12.30 -9.25
C LEU A 28 -4.03 -11.53 -8.45
N ALA A 29 -2.90 -12.18 -8.20
CA ALA A 29 -1.76 -11.58 -7.53
C ALA A 29 -0.89 -10.84 -8.55
N VAL A 30 -0.67 -9.54 -8.35
CA VAL A 30 0.15 -8.71 -9.25
C VAL A 30 1.31 -8.10 -8.47
N ASP A 31 2.54 -8.36 -8.90
CA ASP A 31 3.73 -7.80 -8.24
C ASP A 31 4.95 -7.81 -9.18
N ASP A 32 6.04 -7.23 -8.71
CA ASP A 32 7.38 -7.36 -9.26
C ASP A 32 8.19 -8.34 -8.40
N LEU A 33 8.60 -9.47 -8.98
CA LEU A 33 9.44 -10.47 -8.32
C LEU A 33 10.92 -10.35 -8.71
N THR A 34 11.38 -9.20 -9.18
CA THR A 34 12.82 -8.94 -9.43
C THR A 34 13.64 -9.20 -8.15
N ASP A 35 13.16 -8.77 -6.97
CA ASP A 35 13.65 -9.35 -5.71
C ASP A 35 12.91 -10.65 -5.41
N GLY A 36 13.50 -11.77 -5.83
CA GLY A 36 12.94 -13.10 -5.66
C GLY A 36 12.61 -13.47 -4.20
N LYS A 37 13.20 -12.81 -3.20
CA LYS A 37 12.92 -13.10 -1.77
C LYS A 37 11.44 -12.90 -1.40
N LYS A 38 10.74 -12.04 -2.13
CA LYS A 38 9.31 -11.79 -1.93
C LYS A 38 8.42 -13.02 -2.16
N TYR A 39 8.88 -14.03 -2.91
CA TYR A 39 8.12 -15.26 -3.12
C TYR A 39 7.63 -15.91 -1.82
N ARG A 40 8.39 -15.75 -0.73
CA ARG A 40 8.05 -16.34 0.58
C ARG A 40 6.71 -15.86 1.11
N ASN A 41 6.31 -14.64 0.78
CA ASN A 41 5.03 -14.08 1.18
C ASN A 41 3.88 -14.66 0.36
N LEU A 42 4.12 -14.99 -0.92
CA LEU A 42 3.14 -15.63 -1.78
C LEU A 42 3.00 -17.12 -1.50
N ALA A 43 4.08 -17.78 -1.10
CA ALA A 43 4.10 -19.23 -0.87
C ALA A 43 3.19 -19.70 0.29
N VAL A 44 2.74 -18.79 1.14
CA VAL A 44 1.91 -19.07 2.33
C VAL A 44 0.46 -18.57 2.22
N VAL A 45 0.05 -18.15 1.02
CA VAL A 45 -1.30 -17.69 0.72
C VAL A 45 -1.86 -18.37 -0.53
N HIS A 46 -3.18 -18.34 -0.69
CA HIS A 46 -3.87 -18.94 -1.83
C HIS A 46 -4.39 -17.87 -2.78
N TYR A 47 -4.05 -18.00 -4.06
CA TYR A 47 -4.51 -17.12 -5.15
C TYR A 47 -4.64 -17.96 -6.42
N ARG A 48 -5.42 -17.46 -7.40
CA ARG A 48 -5.68 -18.16 -8.67
C ARG A 48 -4.49 -18.10 -9.60
N ASP A 49 -3.91 -16.90 -9.78
CA ASP A 49 -2.86 -16.64 -10.76
C ASP A 49 -1.98 -15.47 -10.36
N TYR A 50 -0.80 -15.39 -10.98
CA TYR A 50 0.18 -14.31 -10.82
C TYR A 50 0.48 -13.66 -12.16
N LEU A 51 0.57 -12.32 -12.16
CA LEU A 51 1.09 -11.54 -13.27
C LEU A 51 2.18 -10.58 -12.78
N ASP A 52 3.21 -10.39 -13.62
CA ASP A 52 4.13 -9.27 -13.43
C ASP A 52 3.39 -7.95 -13.59
N TYR A 53 3.76 -6.93 -12.79
CA TYR A 53 3.04 -5.65 -12.78
C TYR A 53 3.11 -4.89 -14.11
N GLN A 54 4.18 -5.05 -14.90
CA GLN A 54 4.32 -4.40 -16.21
C GLN A 54 3.41 -5.07 -17.25
N ASP A 55 3.36 -6.41 -17.25
CA ASP A 55 2.47 -7.17 -18.12
C ASP A 55 1.00 -6.86 -17.77
N PHE A 56 0.70 -6.84 -16.46
CA PHE A 56 -0.62 -6.43 -15.99
C PHE A 56 -0.99 -5.00 -16.42
N LEU A 57 -0.07 -4.02 -16.29
CA LEU A 57 -0.29 -2.66 -16.76
C LEU A 57 -0.56 -2.61 -18.27
N ALA A 58 0.17 -3.39 -19.06
CA ALA A 58 -0.06 -3.45 -20.50
C ALA A 58 -1.46 -3.98 -20.85
N LEU A 59 -1.95 -4.99 -20.13
CA LEU A 59 -3.32 -5.50 -20.26
C LEU A 59 -4.36 -4.41 -19.88
N ILE A 60 -4.15 -3.72 -18.77
CA ILE A 60 -5.04 -2.63 -18.33
C ILE A 60 -5.12 -1.51 -19.38
N LEU A 61 -3.98 -1.06 -19.90
CA LEU A 61 -3.91 0.02 -20.88
C LEU A 61 -4.50 -0.36 -22.25
N SER A 62 -4.43 -1.65 -22.62
CA SER A 62 -5.08 -2.16 -23.84
C SER A 62 -6.60 -2.34 -23.69
N GLY A 63 -7.15 -2.13 -22.49
CA GLY A 63 -8.55 -2.38 -22.20
C GLY A 63 -8.94 -3.86 -22.17
N HIS A 64 -7.97 -4.75 -21.92
CA HIS A 64 -8.16 -6.19 -21.87
C HIS A 64 -9.35 -6.59 -20.99
N GLU A 65 -10.18 -7.49 -21.48
CA GLU A 65 -11.27 -8.11 -20.73
C GLU A 65 -10.80 -9.45 -20.17
N PHE A 66 -10.80 -9.57 -18.85
CA PHE A 66 -10.44 -10.82 -18.19
C PHE A 66 -11.61 -11.83 -18.30
N GLU A 67 -11.29 -13.11 -18.37
CA GLU A 67 -12.31 -14.19 -18.44
C GLU A 67 -13.29 -14.18 -17.27
N THR A 68 -12.88 -13.66 -16.13
CA THR A 68 -13.70 -13.54 -14.93
C THR A 68 -13.84 -12.08 -14.56
N ASP A 69 -15.08 -11.64 -14.29
CA ASP A 69 -15.36 -10.28 -13.85
C ASP A 69 -14.56 -9.91 -12.61
N ILE A 70 -13.83 -8.81 -12.71
CA ILE A 70 -13.12 -8.25 -11.56
C ILE A 70 -14.08 -7.43 -10.73
N THR A 71 -14.17 -7.72 -9.43
CA THR A 71 -15.09 -7.06 -8.50
C THR A 71 -14.42 -6.00 -7.65
N ALA A 72 -13.14 -6.17 -7.32
CA ALA A 72 -12.39 -5.24 -6.50
C ALA A 72 -10.88 -5.25 -6.81
N PHE A 73 -10.27 -4.08 -6.63
CA PHE A 73 -8.82 -3.89 -6.58
C PHE A 73 -8.40 -3.51 -5.16
N PHE A 74 -7.43 -4.26 -4.61
CA PHE A 74 -6.61 -3.82 -3.49
C PHE A 74 -5.26 -3.37 -4.05
N HIS A 75 -5.12 -2.07 -4.27
CA HIS A 75 -3.93 -1.51 -4.90
C HIS A 75 -2.90 -1.12 -3.83
N GLN A 76 -1.98 -2.05 -3.53
CA GLN A 76 -0.89 -1.85 -2.58
C GLN A 76 0.48 -1.70 -3.27
N GLY A 77 0.53 -1.96 -4.58
CA GLY A 77 1.76 -1.90 -5.39
C GLY A 77 2.26 -0.48 -5.56
N ALA A 78 3.49 -0.24 -5.13
CA ALA A 78 4.19 1.03 -5.28
C ALA A 78 5.68 0.86 -5.00
N CYS A 79 6.53 1.76 -5.50
CA CYS A 79 7.84 1.98 -4.91
C CYS A 79 7.65 2.62 -3.54
N SER A 80 7.99 1.91 -2.47
CA SER A 80 7.82 2.37 -1.08
C SER A 80 9.13 2.84 -0.44
N ASP A 81 10.21 2.95 -1.23
CA ASP A 81 11.49 3.44 -0.76
C ASP A 81 11.45 4.97 -0.60
N THR A 82 11.43 5.42 0.65
CA THR A 82 11.42 6.86 0.98
C THR A 82 12.76 7.55 0.75
N MET A 83 13.82 6.79 0.46
CA MET A 83 15.16 7.28 0.13
C MET A 83 15.42 7.35 -1.38
N GLU A 84 14.51 6.87 -2.21
CA GLU A 84 14.59 7.02 -3.66
C GLU A 84 14.29 8.46 -4.07
N TRP A 85 15.23 9.11 -4.75
CA TRP A 85 15.12 10.49 -5.21
C TRP A 85 14.96 10.62 -6.73
N ASN A 86 14.91 9.52 -7.48
CA ASN A 86 14.55 9.57 -8.89
C ASN A 86 13.05 9.87 -9.02
N GLY A 87 12.72 11.15 -9.15
CA GLY A 87 11.33 11.60 -9.23
C GLY A 87 10.56 11.04 -10.42
N GLN A 88 11.21 10.89 -11.58
CA GLN A 88 10.57 10.28 -12.76
C GLN A 88 10.20 8.82 -12.51
N TYR A 89 11.10 8.04 -11.95
CA TYR A 89 10.86 6.65 -11.57
C TYR A 89 9.72 6.56 -10.55
N MET A 90 9.76 7.39 -9.51
CA MET A 90 8.76 7.41 -8.45
C MET A 90 7.37 7.76 -9.00
N MET A 91 7.26 8.82 -9.82
CA MET A 91 5.97 9.23 -10.39
C MET A 91 5.42 8.18 -11.36
N LYS A 92 6.26 7.56 -12.18
CA LYS A 92 5.83 6.50 -13.09
C LYS A 92 5.24 5.30 -12.33
N ASN A 93 5.92 4.85 -11.27
CA ASN A 93 5.51 3.65 -10.53
C ASN A 93 4.38 3.89 -9.52
N ASN A 94 4.29 5.09 -8.94
CA ASN A 94 3.31 5.36 -7.88
C ASN A 94 2.11 6.16 -8.38
N TYR A 95 2.33 7.15 -9.25
CA TYR A 95 1.27 8.04 -9.72
C TYR A 95 0.65 7.58 -11.04
N ASP A 96 1.45 7.42 -12.10
CA ASP A 96 0.90 7.06 -13.41
C ASP A 96 0.30 5.64 -13.43
N TYR A 97 0.97 4.69 -12.76
CA TYR A 97 0.45 3.34 -12.59
C TYR A 97 -0.89 3.35 -11.84
N SER A 98 -0.97 4.06 -10.71
CA SER A 98 -2.22 4.17 -9.93
C SER A 98 -3.34 4.82 -10.74
N LYS A 99 -3.05 5.84 -11.56
CA LYS A 99 -4.05 6.46 -12.45
C LYS A 99 -4.62 5.49 -13.47
N ALA A 100 -3.75 4.70 -14.12
CA ALA A 100 -4.19 3.71 -15.08
C ALA A 100 -5.17 2.71 -14.45
N LEU A 101 -4.84 2.19 -13.26
CA LEU A 101 -5.72 1.28 -12.52
C LEU A 101 -7.03 1.94 -12.08
N LEU A 102 -6.96 3.19 -11.61
CA LEU A 102 -8.16 3.94 -11.21
C LEU A 102 -9.13 4.08 -12.38
N HIS A 103 -8.65 4.53 -13.54
CA HIS A 103 -9.52 4.71 -14.72
C HIS A 103 -10.12 3.39 -15.18
N TYR A 104 -9.33 2.32 -15.23
CA TYR A 104 -9.85 1.00 -15.54
C TYR A 104 -10.98 0.58 -14.59
N CYS A 105 -10.84 0.87 -13.30
CA CYS A 105 -11.87 0.57 -12.30
C CYS A 105 -13.10 1.46 -12.44
N LEU A 106 -12.92 2.76 -12.73
CA LEU A 106 -14.03 3.69 -12.94
C LEU A 106 -14.89 3.29 -14.14
N ASP A 107 -14.25 2.98 -15.28
CA ASP A 107 -14.94 2.61 -16.51
C ASP A 107 -15.78 1.32 -16.35
N ARG A 108 -15.34 0.41 -15.46
CA ARG A 108 -15.98 -0.90 -15.23
C ARG A 108 -16.74 -0.99 -13.92
N LYS A 109 -16.83 0.11 -13.16
CA LYS A 109 -17.52 0.17 -11.86
C LYS A 109 -16.97 -0.82 -10.82
N ILE A 110 -15.66 -1.04 -10.85
CA ILE A 110 -14.94 -1.93 -9.95
C ILE A 110 -14.58 -1.16 -8.67
N GLN A 111 -14.67 -1.79 -7.50
CA GLN A 111 -14.21 -1.21 -6.24
C GLN A 111 -12.69 -0.99 -6.29
N PHE A 112 -12.22 0.19 -5.87
CA PHE A 112 -10.82 0.56 -5.86
C PHE A 112 -10.38 1.02 -4.47
N ILE A 113 -9.64 0.16 -3.75
CA ILE A 113 -9.10 0.44 -2.42
C ILE A 113 -7.58 0.51 -2.55
N TYR A 114 -6.99 1.68 -2.24
CA TYR A 114 -5.57 1.89 -2.48
C TYR A 114 -4.80 2.37 -1.26
N ALA A 115 -3.51 2.04 -1.24
CA ALA A 115 -2.56 2.50 -0.23
C ALA A 115 -2.10 3.94 -0.54
N SER A 116 -2.56 4.90 0.26
CA SER A 116 -1.89 6.17 0.47
C SER A 116 -0.91 6.06 1.63
N SER A 117 -0.44 7.17 2.18
CA SER A 117 0.59 7.17 3.22
C SER A 117 0.49 8.38 4.13
N ALA A 118 0.78 8.22 5.40
CA ALA A 118 0.98 9.35 6.32
C ALA A 118 2.14 10.29 5.92
N ALA A 119 3.04 9.84 5.02
CA ALA A 119 4.09 10.69 4.44
C ALA A 119 3.53 11.92 3.70
N VAL A 120 2.24 11.93 3.33
CA VAL A 120 1.57 13.08 2.71
C VAL A 120 1.47 14.28 3.65
N TYR A 121 1.40 14.06 4.96
CA TYR A 121 1.29 15.13 5.97
C TYR A 121 2.58 15.92 6.17
N GLY A 122 3.73 15.37 5.77
CA GLY A 122 5.04 16.00 5.91
C GLY A 122 5.49 16.11 7.37
N ALA A 123 6.04 17.28 7.74
CA ALA A 123 6.56 17.55 9.09
C ALA A 123 5.49 18.10 10.07
N LYS A 124 4.22 18.11 9.67
CA LYS A 124 3.14 18.67 10.51
C LYS A 124 2.78 17.70 11.63
N ASN A 125 2.39 18.26 12.77
CA ASN A 125 1.84 17.51 13.91
C ASN A 125 0.30 17.40 13.84
N ASN A 126 -0.32 17.96 12.81
CA ASN A 126 -1.75 17.86 12.55
C ASN A 126 -1.98 16.89 11.38
N PHE A 127 -2.62 15.77 11.66
CA PHE A 127 -2.94 14.72 10.69
C PHE A 127 -4.39 14.83 10.21
N ASP A 128 -4.88 16.07 10.00
CA ASP A 128 -6.22 16.31 9.42
C ASP A 128 -6.18 15.96 7.93
N ASP A 129 -6.98 15.00 7.53
CA ASP A 129 -7.13 14.54 6.14
C ASP A 129 -7.71 15.65 5.21
N ARG A 130 -8.35 16.67 5.79
CA ARG A 130 -8.93 17.82 5.11
C ARG A 130 -8.00 19.04 5.02
N ASP A 131 -6.80 18.99 5.62
CA ASP A 131 -5.85 20.10 5.52
C ASP A 131 -5.36 20.26 4.08
N PRO A 132 -5.67 21.37 3.38
CA PRO A 132 -5.25 21.58 2.00
C PRO A 132 -3.74 21.88 1.87
N ASN A 133 -3.05 22.13 2.98
CA ASN A 133 -1.63 22.51 2.99
C ASN A 133 -0.72 21.34 3.37
N GLN A 134 -1.00 20.16 2.89
CA GLN A 134 -0.10 19.01 3.08
C GLN A 134 1.21 19.24 2.34
N LEU A 135 2.34 19.01 2.99
CA LEU A 135 3.68 19.30 2.46
C LEU A 135 4.59 18.06 2.62
N PRO A 136 4.51 17.09 1.71
CA PRO A 136 5.38 15.92 1.74
C PRO A 136 6.87 16.29 1.76
N LEU A 137 7.68 15.55 2.54
CA LEU A 137 9.10 15.84 2.72
C LEU A 137 10.01 15.16 1.68
N ASN A 138 9.47 14.23 0.91
CA ASN A 138 10.21 13.48 -0.11
C ASN A 138 9.32 13.16 -1.30
N VAL A 139 9.95 12.69 -2.39
CA VAL A 139 9.23 12.40 -3.63
C VAL A 139 8.26 11.21 -3.50
N TYR A 140 8.53 10.27 -2.57
CA TYR A 140 7.58 9.21 -2.25
C TYR A 140 6.27 9.79 -1.68
N GLY A 141 6.36 10.60 -0.62
CA GLY A 141 5.19 11.27 -0.04
C GLY A 141 4.47 12.15 -1.06
N TYR A 142 5.23 12.88 -1.89
CA TYR A 142 4.67 13.68 -2.99
C TYR A 142 3.90 12.82 -3.99
N SER A 143 4.41 11.65 -4.39
CA SER A 143 3.72 10.77 -5.34
C SER A 143 2.37 10.27 -4.80
N LYS A 144 2.30 9.98 -3.50
CA LYS A 144 1.06 9.57 -2.82
C LYS A 144 0.08 10.73 -2.67
N TRP A 145 0.58 11.88 -2.23
CA TRP A 145 -0.22 13.09 -2.13
C TRP A 145 -0.80 13.50 -3.49
N GLN A 146 0.02 13.53 -4.54
CA GLN A 146 -0.43 13.88 -5.88
C GLN A 146 -1.52 12.93 -6.39
N PHE A 147 -1.46 11.64 -6.02
CA PHE A 147 -2.51 10.71 -6.37
C PHE A 147 -3.79 10.92 -5.55
N ASP A 148 -3.66 11.21 -4.24
CA ASP A 148 -4.81 11.59 -3.40
C ASP A 148 -5.54 12.81 -4.00
N GLU A 149 -4.80 13.88 -4.38
CA GLU A 149 -5.37 15.07 -5.04
C GLU A 149 -6.03 14.73 -6.38
N TYR A 150 -5.41 13.85 -7.16
CA TYR A 150 -5.98 13.40 -8.43
C TYR A 150 -7.30 12.64 -8.26
N VAL A 151 -7.45 11.89 -7.18
CA VAL A 151 -8.67 11.11 -6.86
C VAL A 151 -9.83 11.99 -6.41
N GLN A 152 -9.57 13.12 -5.72
CA GLN A 152 -10.60 13.97 -5.10
C GLN A 152 -11.78 14.31 -6.02
N PRO A 153 -11.59 14.77 -7.29
CA PRO A 153 -12.72 15.09 -8.17
C PRO A 153 -13.63 13.90 -8.47
N TYR A 154 -13.08 12.68 -8.46
CA TYR A 154 -13.84 11.47 -8.78
C TYR A 154 -14.68 10.95 -7.61
N LEU A 155 -14.35 11.30 -6.36
CA LEU A 155 -15.05 10.78 -5.18
C LEU A 155 -16.54 11.09 -5.20
N LYS A 156 -16.92 12.24 -5.72
CA LYS A 156 -18.32 12.69 -5.75
C LYS A 156 -19.17 11.89 -6.75
N ASP A 157 -18.65 11.70 -7.96
CA ASP A 157 -19.44 11.26 -9.11
C ASP A 157 -19.19 9.79 -9.49
N ALA A 158 -18.14 9.14 -8.95
CA ALA A 158 -17.85 7.74 -9.22
C ALA A 158 -19.04 6.84 -8.86
N GLN A 159 -19.39 5.91 -9.75
CA GLN A 159 -20.44 4.92 -9.52
C GLN A 159 -19.96 3.73 -8.70
N SER A 160 -18.63 3.52 -8.64
CA SER A 160 -17.97 2.51 -7.80
C SER A 160 -17.34 3.14 -6.56
N GLN A 161 -16.96 2.29 -5.62
CA GLN A 161 -16.22 2.70 -4.43
C GLN A 161 -14.79 3.11 -4.80
N ILE A 162 -14.33 4.23 -4.23
CA ILE A 162 -12.92 4.63 -4.22
C ILE A 162 -12.56 4.92 -2.77
N VAL A 163 -11.51 4.25 -2.25
CA VAL A 163 -11.03 4.42 -0.88
C VAL A 163 -9.50 4.53 -0.89
N GLY A 164 -8.98 5.65 -0.40
CA GLY A 164 -7.57 5.84 -0.09
C GLY A 164 -7.32 5.66 1.40
N LEU A 165 -6.28 4.91 1.78
CA LEU A 165 -5.93 4.67 3.17
C LEU A 165 -4.52 5.18 3.44
N ARG A 166 -4.39 6.21 4.28
CA ARG A 166 -3.12 6.84 4.66
C ARG A 166 -2.45 6.07 5.79
N TYR A 167 -1.73 5.02 5.42
CA TYR A 167 -1.06 4.18 6.43
C TYR A 167 0.05 4.94 7.14
N PHE A 168 0.08 4.81 8.46
CA PHE A 168 1.19 5.17 9.33
C PHE A 168 2.26 4.08 9.34
N ASN A 169 3.03 3.93 10.42
CA ASN A 169 4.12 2.94 10.46
C ASN A 169 3.54 1.55 10.68
N VAL A 170 3.25 0.86 9.59
CA VAL A 170 2.72 -0.52 9.64
C VAL A 170 3.85 -1.47 10.05
N TYR A 171 3.56 -2.40 10.96
CA TYR A 171 4.47 -3.46 11.40
C TYR A 171 3.75 -4.81 11.46
N GLY A 172 4.53 -5.91 11.39
CA GLY A 172 3.99 -7.27 11.55
C GLY A 172 4.61 -8.30 10.60
N PRO A 173 4.00 -9.48 10.45
CA PRO A 173 4.55 -10.56 9.63
C PRO A 173 4.66 -10.16 8.15
N HIS A 174 5.62 -10.78 7.44
CA HIS A 174 5.94 -10.58 6.03
C HIS A 174 6.76 -9.33 5.69
N GLU A 175 7.47 -8.72 6.67
CA GLU A 175 8.38 -7.60 6.44
C GLU A 175 9.81 -8.01 6.00
N ASN A 176 10.19 -9.27 6.07
CA ASN A 176 11.57 -9.75 5.96
C ASN A 176 12.31 -9.30 4.69
N HIS A 177 11.57 -9.11 3.59
CA HIS A 177 12.15 -8.68 2.30
C HIS A 177 12.45 -7.18 2.25
N LYS A 178 11.92 -6.36 3.17
CA LYS A 178 12.00 -4.90 3.08
C LYS A 178 13.38 -4.31 3.42
N GLY A 179 14.31 -5.12 3.93
CA GLY A 179 15.65 -4.65 4.28
C GLY A 179 15.57 -3.42 5.21
N LYS A 180 16.25 -2.33 4.83
CA LYS A 180 16.28 -1.08 5.62
C LYS A 180 14.90 -0.40 5.75
N MET A 181 13.96 -0.71 4.87
CA MET A 181 12.62 -0.13 4.88
C MET A 181 11.62 -0.94 5.73
N ALA A 182 12.06 -1.99 6.42
CA ALA A 182 11.25 -2.68 7.41
C ALA A 182 10.95 -1.77 8.61
N SER A 183 9.90 -2.07 9.35
CA SER A 183 9.51 -1.27 10.52
C SER A 183 10.59 -1.25 11.61
N VAL A 184 10.61 -0.20 12.42
CA VAL A 184 11.49 -0.13 13.60
C VAL A 184 11.23 -1.32 14.53
N ALA A 185 9.97 -1.72 14.70
CA ALA A 185 9.59 -2.90 15.49
C ALA A 185 10.31 -4.17 15.00
N PHE A 186 10.31 -4.41 13.69
CA PHE A 186 11.02 -5.54 13.07
C PHE A 186 12.54 -5.48 13.33
N HIS A 187 13.15 -4.30 13.18
CA HIS A 187 14.58 -4.14 13.44
C HIS A 187 14.95 -4.36 14.90
N LEU A 188 14.15 -3.86 15.85
CA LEU A 188 14.37 -4.06 17.29
C LEU A 188 14.22 -5.53 17.69
N MET A 189 13.20 -6.22 17.17
CA MET A 189 13.03 -7.66 17.39
C MET A 189 14.23 -8.47 16.89
N ASN A 190 14.69 -8.20 15.67
CA ASN A 190 15.88 -8.88 15.12
C ASN A 190 17.16 -8.59 15.95
N GLN A 191 17.30 -7.39 16.52
CA GLN A 191 18.42 -7.08 17.41
C GLN A 191 18.34 -7.90 18.70
N LEU A 192 17.17 -7.97 19.34
CA LEU A 192 16.95 -8.77 20.53
C LEU A 192 17.25 -10.24 20.32
N GLU A 193 16.77 -10.82 19.21
CA GLU A 193 17.01 -12.24 18.88
C GLU A 193 18.50 -12.56 18.65
N ASN A 194 19.28 -11.60 18.16
CA ASN A 194 20.69 -11.86 17.78
C ASN A 194 21.72 -11.38 18.83
N THR A 195 21.38 -10.40 19.69
CA THR A 195 22.39 -9.72 20.53
C THR A 195 21.96 -9.47 21.98
N ASP A 196 20.75 -9.84 22.38
CA ASP A 196 20.13 -9.54 23.68
C ASP A 196 20.08 -8.05 24.04
N THR A 197 20.39 -7.17 23.08
CA THR A 197 20.41 -5.71 23.28
C THR A 197 19.80 -5.01 22.07
N VAL A 198 19.19 -3.85 22.31
CA VAL A 198 18.66 -2.97 21.25
C VAL A 198 19.41 -1.64 21.22
N LYS A 199 19.68 -1.16 20.04
CA LYS A 199 20.23 0.19 19.81
C LYS A 199 19.07 1.11 19.45
N LEU A 200 18.85 2.12 20.28
CA LEU A 200 17.86 3.16 20.03
C LEU A 200 18.49 4.32 19.24
N PHE A 201 17.64 5.17 18.69
CA PHE A 201 18.10 6.36 17.98
C PHE A 201 18.77 7.35 18.96
N ALA A 202 19.87 7.94 18.55
CA ALA A 202 20.49 9.05 19.24
C ALA A 202 19.60 10.31 19.21
N ALA A 203 19.81 11.24 20.13
CA ALA A 203 19.07 12.49 20.22
C ALA A 203 19.07 13.24 18.88
N TYR A 204 17.87 13.55 18.37
CA TYR A 204 17.68 14.27 17.13
C TYR A 204 16.29 14.94 17.11
N GLY A 205 16.16 16.10 16.43
CA GLY A 205 14.86 16.72 16.18
C GLY A 205 14.09 17.15 17.43
N GLY A 206 14.80 17.43 18.54
CA GLY A 206 14.21 17.83 19.81
C GLY A 206 13.89 16.67 20.76
N TYR A 207 14.13 15.43 20.35
CA TYR A 207 13.99 14.24 21.21
C TYR A 207 15.32 13.89 21.86
N ALA A 208 15.27 13.41 23.10
CA ALA A 208 16.42 12.80 23.79
C ALA A 208 16.74 11.40 23.18
N ASP A 209 17.88 10.81 23.59
CA ASP A 209 18.26 9.46 23.19
C ASP A 209 17.13 8.47 23.47
N GLY A 210 16.69 7.77 22.42
CA GLY A 210 15.65 6.74 22.49
C GLY A 210 14.22 7.24 22.75
N ALA A 211 13.99 8.55 22.88
CA ALA A 211 12.69 9.12 23.19
C ALA A 211 11.83 9.46 21.94
N HIS A 212 12.26 9.03 20.75
CA HIS A 212 11.52 9.28 19.51
C HIS A 212 10.20 8.54 19.49
N GLU A 213 9.13 9.26 19.16
CA GLU A 213 7.77 8.73 19.07
C GLU A 213 7.37 8.47 17.62
N ARG A 214 6.57 7.43 17.40
CA ARG A 214 5.97 7.08 16.11
C ARG A 214 4.60 6.45 16.35
N ASP A 215 3.66 6.74 15.46
CA ASP A 215 2.39 6.04 15.43
C ASP A 215 2.55 4.72 14.69
N PHE A 216 2.30 3.62 15.39
CA PHE A 216 2.38 2.28 14.84
C PHE A 216 0.99 1.66 14.66
N ILE A 217 0.82 0.91 13.58
CA ILE A 217 -0.39 0.12 13.33
C ILE A 217 -0.01 -1.32 12.95
N LEU A 218 -0.64 -2.30 13.58
CA LEU A 218 -0.44 -3.70 13.25
C LEU A 218 -1.02 -3.99 11.85
N VAL A 219 -0.30 -4.76 11.04
CA VAL A 219 -0.75 -5.12 9.69
C VAL A 219 -2.11 -5.84 9.67
N ASP A 220 -2.42 -6.61 10.71
CA ASP A 220 -3.74 -7.26 10.82
C ASP A 220 -4.87 -6.24 10.99
N ASP A 221 -4.63 -5.07 11.61
CA ASP A 221 -5.59 -3.98 11.69
C ASP A 221 -5.75 -3.30 10.33
N VAL A 222 -4.64 -3.08 9.62
CA VAL A 222 -4.67 -2.58 8.24
C VAL A 222 -5.50 -3.50 7.35
N VAL A 223 -5.32 -4.81 7.45
CA VAL A 223 -6.11 -5.81 6.71
C VAL A 223 -7.58 -5.72 7.10
N ARG A 224 -7.91 -5.65 8.40
CA ARG A 224 -9.32 -5.53 8.85
C ARG A 224 -9.99 -4.30 8.27
N VAL A 225 -9.32 -3.15 8.24
CA VAL A 225 -9.85 -1.91 7.66
C VAL A 225 -10.08 -2.07 6.14
N ASN A 226 -9.11 -2.61 5.40
CA ASN A 226 -9.26 -2.87 3.97
C ASN A 226 -10.46 -3.78 3.67
N LEU A 227 -10.59 -4.89 4.41
CA LEU A 227 -11.70 -5.84 4.24
C LEU A 227 -13.03 -5.25 4.67
N TRP A 228 -13.04 -4.38 5.69
CA TRP A 228 -14.25 -3.67 6.09
C TRP A 228 -14.77 -2.77 4.96
N PHE A 229 -13.89 -1.99 4.33
CA PHE A 229 -14.28 -1.17 3.18
C PHE A 229 -14.76 -2.04 2.00
N TYR A 230 -14.07 -3.13 1.72
CA TYR A 230 -14.49 -4.08 0.68
C TYR A 230 -15.91 -4.60 0.90
N GLN A 231 -16.24 -4.97 2.14
CA GLN A 231 -17.58 -5.45 2.51
C GLN A 231 -18.62 -4.33 2.61
N ASN A 232 -18.20 -3.06 2.75
CA ASN A 232 -19.07 -1.88 2.87
C ASN A 232 -18.85 -0.93 1.69
N ALA A 233 -19.18 -1.37 0.50
CA ALA A 233 -18.87 -0.74 -0.79
C ALA A 233 -19.46 0.66 -1.02
N VAL A 234 -20.34 1.15 -0.12
CA VAL A 234 -20.97 2.48 -0.24
C VAL A 234 -20.10 3.63 0.28
N LYS A 235 -19.03 3.33 1.04
CA LYS A 235 -18.15 4.34 1.62
C LYS A 235 -17.06 4.74 0.62
N LYS A 236 -16.88 6.03 0.42
CA LYS A 236 -15.84 6.62 -0.44
C LYS A 236 -15.10 7.69 0.32
N GLY A 237 -13.82 7.87 0.03
CA GLY A 237 -13.01 8.92 0.65
C GLY A 237 -11.54 8.53 0.78
N ILE A 238 -10.78 9.46 1.32
CA ILE A 238 -9.38 9.27 1.70
C ILE A 238 -9.33 9.45 3.22
N PHE A 239 -8.76 8.45 3.93
CA PHE A 239 -8.79 8.32 5.39
C PHE A 239 -7.40 8.10 5.97
#